data_b7bd9c8e72adaab85d4b6f77dc78e48b
#
_entry.id   b7bd9c8e72adaab85d4b6f77dc78e48b
#
_cell.length_a   1.000
_cell.length_b   1.000
_cell.length_c   1.000
_cell.angle_alpha   90.00
_cell.angle_beta   90.00
_cell.angle_gamma   90.00
#
_symmetry.space_group_name_H-M   'P 1'
#
loop_
_entity.id
_entity.type
_entity.pdbx_description
1 polymer ?
#
loop_
_entity_poly.entity_id
_entity_poly.type
_entity_poly.pdbx_seq_one_letter_code
_entity_poly.pdbx_strand_id
1 'polypeptide(L)'
;GFFRNNYIYMNNLQTIIKLNTDPETKDRYASLYGDNNMQIAVAEIVKAWVFQLLTDYFGDIPYSQALDIVNYPQPVYDTQKAVYDGLIAKLKEAQTMLENSTTDGFETGDVFFGGDLSKWIKFANSLRLRLALRASNADPSYLTEAQDAIADGVMESNDDNAMFRFSSSGTPNEAPWYNGFY
;
A
#
# COMPACT_ATOMS: atom_id res chain seq x y z
N GLY A 1 -16.99 0.74 12.22
CA GLY A 1 -17.21 -0.25 11.18
C GLY A 1 -16.06 -0.28 10.17
N PHE A 2 -16.02 -1.29 9.32
CA PHE A 2 -14.91 -1.57 8.38
C PHE A 2 -14.48 -0.35 7.55
N PHE A 3 -15.42 0.34 6.90
CA PHE A 3 -15.14 1.55 6.12
C PHE A 3 -14.36 2.60 6.93
N ARG A 4 -14.93 3.09 8.03
CA ARG A 4 -14.34 4.14 8.86
C ARG A 4 -12.98 3.75 9.43
N ASN A 5 -12.84 2.52 9.90
CA ASN A 5 -11.61 2.08 10.56
C ASN A 5 -10.42 2.05 9.59
N ASN A 6 -10.65 1.63 8.33
CA ASN A 6 -9.60 1.64 7.34
C ASN A 6 -9.09 3.05 7.04
N TYR A 7 -9.97 4.06 6.93
CA TYR A 7 -9.52 5.46 6.80
C TYR A 7 -8.71 5.94 8.02
N ILE A 8 -9.12 5.55 9.23
CA ILE A 8 -8.36 5.88 10.44
C ILE A 8 -6.97 5.26 10.40
N TYR A 9 -6.84 3.98 10.02
CA TYR A 9 -5.54 3.31 9.94
C TYR A 9 -4.67 3.87 8.82
N MET A 10 -5.25 4.22 7.69
CA MET A 10 -4.51 4.85 6.58
C MET A 10 -3.95 6.23 6.93
N ASN A 11 -4.52 6.95 7.92
CA ASN A 11 -3.91 8.19 8.41
C ASN A 11 -2.51 7.99 8.98
N ASN A 12 -2.19 6.83 9.54
CA ASN A 12 -0.82 6.53 10.01
C ASN A 12 0.14 6.44 8.82
N LEU A 13 -0.28 5.78 7.73
CA LEU A 13 0.50 5.69 6.49
C LEU A 13 0.66 7.07 5.84
N GLN A 14 -0.40 7.88 5.83
CA GLN A 14 -0.34 9.25 5.35
C GLN A 14 0.60 10.12 6.18
N THR A 15 0.68 9.88 7.49
CA THR A 15 1.63 10.56 8.37
C THR A 15 3.07 10.20 8.00
N ILE A 16 3.38 8.92 7.72
CA ILE A 16 4.70 8.51 7.24
C ILE A 16 5.07 9.28 5.97
N ILE A 17 4.16 9.36 5.00
CA ILE A 17 4.40 10.09 3.75
C ILE A 17 4.66 11.58 4.03
N LYS A 18 3.84 12.23 4.86
CA LYS A 18 4.03 13.64 5.23
C LYS A 18 5.39 13.90 5.89
N LEU A 19 5.77 13.07 6.85
CA LEU A 19 7.06 13.22 7.57
C LEU A 19 8.28 13.01 6.66
N ASN A 20 8.13 12.22 5.61
CA ASN A 20 9.19 11.95 4.63
C ASN A 20 9.20 12.94 3.45
N THR A 21 8.16 13.77 3.29
CA THR A 21 8.09 14.82 2.25
C THR A 21 8.30 16.21 2.80
N ASP A 22 8.00 16.46 4.07
CA ASP A 22 8.13 17.76 4.71
C ASP A 22 9.62 18.16 4.86
N PRO A 23 10.04 19.32 4.31
CA PRO A 23 11.42 19.80 4.41
C PRO A 23 11.96 19.90 5.84
N GLU A 24 11.10 20.11 6.83
CA GLU A 24 11.51 20.26 8.24
C GLU A 24 11.80 18.90 8.91
N THR A 25 11.26 17.79 8.38
CA THR A 25 11.33 16.48 9.03
C THR A 25 12.02 15.40 8.22
N LYS A 26 12.00 15.47 6.89
CA LYS A 26 12.47 14.41 5.98
C LYS A 26 13.92 13.96 6.26
N ASP A 27 14.84 14.89 6.51
CA ASP A 27 16.25 14.56 6.74
C ASP A 27 16.44 13.76 8.04
N ARG A 28 15.65 14.07 9.07
CA ARG A 28 15.63 13.30 10.32
C ARG A 28 15.12 11.88 10.08
N TYR A 29 14.05 11.72 9.33
CA TYR A 29 13.48 10.38 9.07
C TYR A 29 14.37 9.56 8.13
N ALA A 30 15.02 10.18 7.15
CA ALA A 30 16.04 9.52 6.34
C ALA A 30 17.22 9.02 7.18
N SER A 31 17.68 9.82 8.14
CA SER A 31 18.77 9.43 9.05
C SER A 31 18.42 8.26 9.98
N LEU A 32 17.14 8.14 10.36
CA LEU A 32 16.68 7.11 11.31
C LEU A 32 16.30 5.80 10.63
N TYR A 33 15.71 5.87 9.43
CA TYR A 33 15.01 4.75 8.82
C TYR A 33 15.38 4.51 7.36
N GLY A 34 16.40 5.21 6.83
CA GLY A 34 16.82 5.07 5.44
C GLY A 34 16.10 6.01 4.48
N ASP A 35 16.23 5.74 3.20
CA ASP A 35 15.75 6.58 2.10
C ASP A 35 14.27 6.99 2.27
N ASN A 36 13.98 8.29 2.16
CA ASN A 36 12.61 8.80 2.27
C ASN A 36 11.69 8.21 1.18
N ASN A 37 12.19 8.05 -0.05
CA ASN A 37 11.39 7.49 -1.15
C ASN A 37 11.02 6.04 -0.87
N MET A 38 11.91 5.26 -0.27
CA MET A 38 11.63 3.89 0.15
C MET A 38 10.51 3.87 1.20
N GLN A 39 10.57 4.72 2.22
CA GLN A 39 9.54 4.80 3.26
C GLN A 39 8.18 5.23 2.69
N ILE A 40 8.16 6.22 1.77
CA ILE A 40 6.96 6.68 1.06
C ILE A 40 6.39 5.55 0.22
N ALA A 41 7.21 4.86 -0.57
CA ALA A 41 6.77 3.79 -1.46
C ALA A 41 6.08 2.65 -0.70
N VAL A 42 6.69 2.16 0.39
CA VAL A 42 6.09 1.10 1.22
C VAL A 42 4.73 1.55 1.79
N ALA A 43 4.65 2.79 2.29
CA ALA A 43 3.38 3.33 2.80
C ALA A 43 2.32 3.45 1.69
N GLU A 44 2.69 3.89 0.48
CA GLU A 44 1.78 3.99 -0.67
C GLU A 44 1.30 2.61 -1.15
N ILE A 45 2.15 1.59 -1.17
CA ILE A 45 1.76 0.21 -1.53
C ILE A 45 0.70 -0.32 -0.56
N VAL A 46 0.90 -0.15 0.75
CA VAL A 46 -0.09 -0.59 1.75
C VAL A 46 -1.38 0.21 1.65
N LYS A 47 -1.31 1.53 1.43
CA LYS A 47 -2.50 2.36 1.18
C LYS A 47 -3.25 1.90 -0.06
N ALA A 48 -2.55 1.61 -1.15
CA ALA A 48 -3.17 1.13 -2.39
C ALA A 48 -3.91 -0.18 -2.16
N TRP A 49 -3.33 -1.12 -1.42
CA TRP A 49 -4.01 -2.35 -1.05
C TRP A 49 -5.29 -2.11 -0.25
N VAL A 50 -5.26 -1.21 0.74
CA VAL A 50 -6.44 -0.90 1.57
C VAL A 50 -7.52 -0.17 0.76
N PHE A 51 -7.15 0.82 -0.08
CA PHE A 51 -8.10 1.49 -0.95
C PHE A 51 -8.73 0.55 -1.98
N GLN A 52 -7.97 -0.42 -2.51
CA GLN A 52 -8.55 -1.45 -3.36
C GLN A 52 -9.65 -2.22 -2.64
N LEU A 53 -9.40 -2.68 -1.41
CA LEU A 53 -10.42 -3.38 -0.62
C LEU A 53 -11.65 -2.50 -0.40
N LEU A 54 -11.47 -1.23 -0.09
CA LEU A 54 -12.59 -0.31 0.12
C LEU A 54 -13.43 -0.12 -1.15
N THR A 55 -12.81 0.16 -2.29
CA THR A 55 -13.57 0.36 -3.53
C THR A 55 -14.20 -0.95 -4.03
N ASP A 56 -13.56 -2.09 -3.79
CA ASP A 56 -14.13 -3.41 -4.12
C ASP A 56 -15.39 -3.72 -3.31
N TYR A 57 -15.48 -3.25 -2.06
CA TYR A 57 -16.66 -3.45 -1.20
C TYR A 57 -17.74 -2.39 -1.39
N PHE A 58 -17.36 -1.15 -1.68
CA PHE A 58 -18.28 0.00 -1.59
C PHE A 58 -18.50 0.72 -2.92
N GLY A 59 -17.77 0.39 -3.99
CA GLY A 59 -17.81 1.09 -5.27
C GLY A 59 -17.10 2.44 -5.19
N ASP A 60 -17.83 3.53 -5.45
CA ASP A 60 -17.31 4.88 -5.34
C ASP A 60 -16.96 5.22 -3.88
N ILE A 61 -15.78 5.79 -3.66
CA ILE A 61 -15.26 6.13 -2.33
C ILE A 61 -14.49 7.45 -2.34
N PRO A 62 -14.33 8.14 -1.21
CA PRO A 62 -13.35 9.21 -1.09
C PRO A 62 -11.93 8.66 -1.31
N TYR A 63 -11.23 9.16 -2.34
CA TYR A 63 -9.87 8.74 -2.69
C TYR A 63 -8.94 9.94 -2.94
N SER A 64 -9.21 10.73 -3.97
CA SER A 64 -8.32 11.83 -4.39
C SER A 64 -8.16 12.93 -3.34
N GLN A 65 -9.19 13.17 -2.54
CA GLN A 65 -9.21 14.15 -1.46
C GLN A 65 -9.19 13.51 -0.07
N ALA A 66 -9.03 12.19 0.00
CA ALA A 66 -9.01 11.47 1.26
C ALA A 66 -7.74 11.75 2.08
N LEU A 67 -7.85 11.59 3.41
CA LEU A 67 -6.73 11.70 4.36
C LEU A 67 -6.10 13.10 4.44
N ASP A 68 -6.79 14.12 3.93
CA ASP A 68 -6.42 15.53 4.04
C ASP A 68 -7.61 16.37 4.51
N ILE A 69 -7.98 16.20 5.76
CA ILE A 69 -9.13 16.88 6.37
C ILE A 69 -8.95 18.40 6.46
N VAL A 70 -7.70 18.87 6.41
CA VAL A 70 -7.40 20.31 6.49
C VAL A 70 -7.83 21.01 5.22
N ASN A 71 -7.47 20.46 4.06
CA ASN A 71 -7.83 21.03 2.78
C ASN A 71 -9.20 20.55 2.27
N TYR A 72 -9.58 19.32 2.64
CA TYR A 72 -10.81 18.67 2.18
C TYR A 72 -11.62 18.11 3.36
N PRO A 73 -12.30 18.99 4.15
CA PRO A 73 -13.11 18.54 5.30
C PRO A 73 -14.33 17.70 4.88
N GLN A 74 -14.74 17.81 3.63
CA GLN A 74 -15.82 17.04 3.00
C GLN A 74 -15.31 16.51 1.64
N PRO A 75 -14.51 15.42 1.65
CA PRO A 75 -13.93 14.89 0.43
C PRO A 75 -15.01 14.36 -0.53
N VAL A 76 -14.79 14.55 -1.83
CA VAL A 76 -15.66 13.99 -2.85
C VAL A 76 -15.52 12.47 -2.93
N TYR A 77 -16.58 11.81 -3.41
CA TYR A 77 -16.54 10.41 -3.79
C TYR A 77 -16.03 10.29 -5.24
N ASP A 78 -14.90 9.65 -5.42
CA ASP A 78 -14.36 9.34 -6.73
C ASP A 78 -15.01 8.07 -7.26
N THR A 79 -15.21 8.00 -8.58
CA THR A 79 -15.72 6.80 -9.21
C THR A 79 -14.77 5.62 -9.02
N GLN A 80 -15.28 4.39 -8.92
CA GLN A 80 -14.44 3.20 -8.80
C GLN A 80 -13.37 3.13 -9.89
N LYS A 81 -13.70 3.53 -11.14
CA LYS A 81 -12.71 3.61 -12.22
C LYS A 81 -11.58 4.57 -11.89
N ALA A 82 -11.89 5.78 -11.43
CA ALA A 82 -10.89 6.78 -11.07
C ALA A 82 -9.99 6.29 -9.91
N VAL A 83 -10.58 5.59 -8.95
CA VAL A 83 -9.81 4.95 -7.87
C VAL A 83 -8.84 3.91 -8.43
N TYR A 84 -9.30 2.99 -9.28
CA TYR A 84 -8.45 1.95 -9.89
C TYR A 84 -7.29 2.56 -10.70
N ASP A 85 -7.57 3.56 -11.54
CA ASP A 85 -6.54 4.26 -12.32
C ASP A 85 -5.50 4.92 -11.41
N GLY A 86 -5.95 5.58 -10.35
CA GLY A 86 -5.09 6.23 -9.38
C GLY A 86 -4.23 5.23 -8.60
N LEU A 87 -4.79 4.07 -8.21
CA LEU A 87 -4.06 3.02 -7.50
C LEU A 87 -2.96 2.40 -8.39
N ILE A 88 -3.25 2.14 -9.66
CA ILE A 88 -2.26 1.62 -10.62
C ILE A 88 -1.11 2.62 -10.78
N ALA A 89 -1.43 3.92 -10.95
CA ALA A 89 -0.42 4.97 -11.07
C ALA A 89 0.47 5.05 -9.82
N LYS A 90 -0.12 5.01 -8.62
CA LYS A 90 0.62 5.04 -7.36
C LYS A 90 1.52 3.82 -7.15
N LEU A 91 1.08 2.64 -7.56
CA LEU A 91 1.90 1.43 -7.47
C LEU A 91 3.10 1.48 -8.43
N LYS A 92 2.96 2.05 -9.63
CA LYS A 92 4.08 2.30 -10.55
C LYS A 92 5.09 3.31 -9.99
N GLU A 93 4.59 4.42 -9.43
CA GLU A 93 5.44 5.40 -8.74
C GLU A 93 6.21 4.74 -7.59
N ALA A 94 5.54 3.94 -6.76
CA ALA A 94 6.14 3.24 -5.63
C ALA A 94 7.20 2.24 -6.09
N GLN A 95 6.95 1.45 -7.13
CA GLN A 95 7.95 0.58 -7.75
C GLN A 95 9.21 1.36 -8.12
N THR A 96 9.04 2.46 -8.89
CA THR A 96 10.16 3.31 -9.33
C THR A 96 10.94 3.89 -8.13
N MET A 97 10.26 4.29 -7.06
CA MET A 97 10.90 4.77 -5.84
C MET A 97 11.75 3.68 -5.17
N LEU A 98 11.25 2.43 -5.11
CA LEU A 98 11.99 1.31 -4.52
C LEU A 98 13.18 0.89 -5.37
N GLU A 99 13.06 0.86 -6.69
CA GLU A 99 14.15 0.53 -7.62
C GLU A 99 15.30 1.54 -7.56
N ASN A 100 15.00 2.80 -7.23
CA ASN A 100 15.97 3.88 -7.09
C ASN A 100 16.38 4.15 -5.64
N SER A 101 15.98 3.31 -4.68
CA SER A 101 16.37 3.47 -3.28
C SER A 101 17.89 3.37 -3.11
N THR A 102 18.45 4.27 -2.31
CA THR A 102 19.87 4.29 -1.99
C THR A 102 20.21 3.48 -0.72
N THR A 103 19.22 2.95 -0.06
CA THR A 103 19.34 2.14 1.16
C THR A 103 18.52 0.86 1.03
N ASP A 104 18.93 -0.17 1.76
CA ASP A 104 18.09 -1.34 2.00
C ASP A 104 16.84 -0.95 2.80
N GLY A 105 15.83 -1.81 2.79
CA GLY A 105 14.61 -1.59 3.55
C GLY A 105 14.84 -1.59 5.06
N PHE A 106 13.86 -1.12 5.81
CA PHE A 106 13.91 -1.13 7.27
C PHE A 106 13.55 -2.51 7.82
N GLU A 107 14.53 -3.24 8.34
CA GLU A 107 14.34 -4.58 8.94
C GLU A 107 13.39 -4.54 10.14
N THR A 108 13.57 -3.53 11.01
CA THR A 108 12.74 -3.34 12.20
C THR A 108 11.46 -2.60 11.84
N GLY A 109 10.32 -3.28 11.98
CA GLY A 109 9.00 -2.72 11.72
C GLY A 109 8.37 -3.19 10.40
N ASP A 110 9.13 -3.71 9.45
CA ASP A 110 8.58 -4.41 8.28
C ASP A 110 8.18 -5.85 8.65
N VAL A 111 6.92 -5.99 9.02
CA VAL A 111 6.34 -7.27 9.45
C VAL A 111 6.00 -8.23 8.30
N PHE A 112 6.10 -7.77 7.04
CA PHE A 112 5.77 -8.57 5.87
C PHE A 112 7.02 -9.20 5.24
N PHE A 113 8.04 -8.40 4.98
CA PHE A 113 9.20 -8.82 4.18
C PHE A 113 10.55 -8.58 4.87
N GLY A 114 10.56 -8.02 6.09
CA GLY A 114 11.79 -7.82 6.86
C GLY A 114 12.79 -6.89 6.17
N GLY A 115 12.33 -5.91 5.42
CA GLY A 115 13.16 -4.95 4.70
C GLY A 115 13.55 -5.36 3.27
N ASP A 116 13.08 -6.50 2.77
CA ASP A 116 13.37 -6.93 1.39
C ASP A 116 12.59 -6.11 0.37
N LEU A 117 13.25 -5.13 -0.24
CA LEU A 117 12.65 -4.24 -1.24
C LEU A 117 12.24 -4.98 -2.51
N SER A 118 12.93 -6.06 -2.88
CA SER A 118 12.56 -6.84 -4.05
C SER A 118 11.19 -7.50 -3.90
N LYS A 119 10.86 -7.94 -2.69
CA LYS A 119 9.54 -8.49 -2.36
C LYS A 119 8.46 -7.41 -2.31
N TRP A 120 8.78 -6.21 -1.86
CA TRP A 120 7.86 -5.07 -1.94
C TRP A 120 7.54 -4.69 -3.39
N ILE A 121 8.53 -4.70 -4.30
CA ILE A 121 8.33 -4.48 -5.74
C ILE A 121 7.43 -5.56 -6.33
N LYS A 122 7.70 -6.83 -6.08
CA LYS A 122 6.85 -7.95 -6.52
C LYS A 122 5.42 -7.83 -5.99
N PHE A 123 5.26 -7.40 -4.73
CA PHE A 123 3.94 -7.17 -4.14
C PHE A 123 3.19 -6.04 -4.84
N ALA A 124 3.85 -4.90 -5.09
CA ALA A 124 3.25 -3.79 -5.83
C ALA A 124 2.79 -4.22 -7.24
N ASN A 125 3.63 -4.96 -7.97
CA ASN A 125 3.30 -5.45 -9.31
C ASN A 125 2.18 -6.49 -9.28
N SER A 126 2.11 -7.34 -8.25
CA SER A 126 1.00 -8.29 -8.07
C SER A 126 -0.31 -7.58 -7.75
N LEU A 127 -0.28 -6.47 -7.02
CA LEU A 127 -1.45 -5.60 -6.81
C LEU A 127 -1.89 -4.94 -8.13
N ARG A 128 -0.94 -4.44 -8.95
CA ARG A 128 -1.22 -3.88 -10.28
C ARG A 128 -1.89 -4.92 -11.19
N LEU A 129 -1.30 -6.12 -11.26
CA LEU A 129 -1.88 -7.25 -12.03
C LEU A 129 -3.31 -7.56 -11.58
N ARG A 130 -3.53 -7.64 -10.26
CA ARG A 130 -4.86 -7.93 -9.70
C ARG A 130 -5.87 -6.84 -10.05
N LEU A 131 -5.51 -5.56 -9.91
CA LEU A 131 -6.36 -4.43 -10.30
C LEU A 131 -6.70 -4.48 -11.79
N ALA A 132 -5.70 -4.66 -12.65
CA ALA A 132 -5.87 -4.70 -14.09
C ALA A 132 -6.78 -5.86 -14.53
N LEU A 133 -6.57 -7.06 -14.02
CA LEU A 133 -7.42 -8.22 -14.34
C LEU A 133 -8.86 -8.03 -13.86
N ARG A 134 -9.08 -7.45 -12.68
CA ARG A 134 -10.44 -7.18 -12.18
C ARG A 134 -11.19 -6.15 -13.01
N ALA A 135 -10.48 -5.13 -13.51
CA ALA A 135 -11.07 -4.07 -14.33
C ALA A 135 -11.25 -4.47 -15.81
N SER A 136 -10.53 -5.48 -16.31
CA SER A 136 -10.45 -5.82 -17.73
C SER A 136 -11.78 -6.23 -18.38
N ASN A 137 -12.73 -6.75 -17.60
CA ASN A 137 -14.08 -7.04 -18.12
C ASN A 137 -14.88 -5.77 -18.40
N ALA A 138 -14.66 -4.70 -17.63
CA ALA A 138 -15.34 -3.42 -17.84
C ALA A 138 -14.61 -2.56 -18.90
N ASP A 139 -13.30 -2.66 -18.96
CA ASP A 139 -12.46 -1.92 -19.90
C ASP A 139 -11.27 -2.81 -20.32
N PRO A 140 -11.31 -3.43 -21.53
CA PRO A 140 -10.24 -4.31 -22.00
C PRO A 140 -8.87 -3.65 -22.12
N SER A 141 -8.76 -2.32 -22.09
CA SER A 141 -7.45 -1.62 -22.13
C SER A 141 -6.56 -1.96 -20.94
N TYR A 142 -7.15 -2.37 -19.80
CA TYR A 142 -6.38 -2.83 -18.63
C TYR A 142 -5.60 -4.12 -18.86
N LEU A 143 -5.85 -4.88 -19.94
CA LEU A 143 -5.05 -6.07 -20.26
C LEU A 143 -3.60 -5.71 -20.59
N THR A 144 -3.35 -4.54 -21.18
CA THR A 144 -1.99 -4.04 -21.39
C THR A 144 -1.28 -3.80 -20.06
N GLU A 145 -1.97 -3.18 -19.10
CA GLU A 145 -1.42 -2.98 -17.74
C GLU A 145 -1.13 -4.31 -17.04
N ALA A 146 -2.00 -5.32 -17.24
CA ALA A 146 -1.76 -6.66 -16.69
C ALA A 146 -0.48 -7.30 -17.29
N GLN A 147 -0.25 -7.14 -18.59
CA GLN A 147 0.95 -7.64 -19.26
C GLN A 147 2.20 -6.90 -18.75
N ASP A 148 2.14 -5.57 -18.63
CA ASP A 148 3.23 -4.75 -18.11
C ASP A 148 3.58 -5.17 -16.66
N ALA A 149 2.58 -5.35 -15.80
CA ALA A 149 2.81 -5.78 -14.42
C ALA A 149 3.49 -7.16 -14.32
N ILE A 150 3.15 -8.10 -15.22
CA ILE A 150 3.82 -9.40 -15.30
C ILE A 150 5.27 -9.23 -15.77
N ALA A 151 5.51 -8.39 -16.77
CA ALA A 151 6.86 -8.13 -17.30
C ALA A 151 7.77 -7.49 -16.26
N ASP A 152 7.23 -6.61 -15.40
CA ASP A 152 7.94 -5.95 -14.30
C ASP A 152 8.27 -6.92 -13.13
N GLY A 153 7.69 -8.11 -13.11
CA GLY A 153 7.91 -9.15 -12.10
C GLY A 153 6.90 -9.14 -10.97
N VAL A 154 6.14 -10.20 -10.86
CA VAL A 154 5.11 -10.42 -9.83
C VAL A 154 5.58 -11.47 -8.80
N MET A 155 4.79 -11.71 -7.76
CA MET A 155 4.99 -12.83 -6.85
C MET A 155 4.86 -14.16 -7.60
N GLU A 156 5.84 -15.07 -7.45
CA GLU A 156 5.93 -16.33 -8.22
C GLU A 156 5.85 -17.57 -7.34
N SER A 157 6.14 -17.43 -6.06
CA SER A 157 6.18 -18.56 -5.11
C SER A 157 5.67 -18.18 -3.72
N ASN A 158 5.53 -19.18 -2.86
CA ASN A 158 5.18 -18.96 -1.46
C ASN A 158 6.25 -18.16 -0.68
N ASP A 159 7.48 -18.09 -1.16
CA ASP A 159 8.54 -17.29 -0.54
C ASP A 159 8.32 -15.78 -0.73
N ASP A 160 7.51 -15.39 -1.71
CA ASP A 160 7.11 -14.01 -1.98
C ASP A 160 5.86 -13.58 -1.18
N ASN A 161 5.25 -14.46 -0.39
CA ASN A 161 4.00 -14.18 0.30
C ASN A 161 4.14 -13.02 1.31
N ALA A 162 3.27 -12.00 1.19
CA ALA A 162 3.09 -10.96 2.20
C ALA A 162 2.32 -11.53 3.40
N MET A 163 3.04 -12.10 4.35
CA MET A 163 2.46 -12.80 5.49
C MET A 163 2.73 -12.06 6.80
N PHE A 164 1.66 -11.60 7.45
CA PHE A 164 1.77 -11.18 8.86
C PHE A 164 1.82 -12.41 9.76
N ARG A 165 2.93 -12.60 10.47
CA ARG A 165 3.09 -13.68 11.44
C ARG A 165 2.62 -13.22 12.80
N PHE A 166 1.52 -13.81 13.26
CA PHE A 166 1.06 -13.62 14.64
C PHE A 166 2.02 -14.30 15.62
N SER A 167 2.23 -13.66 16.76
CA SER A 167 3.01 -14.24 17.85
C SER A 167 2.19 -15.26 18.65
N SER A 168 2.86 -15.99 19.55
CA SER A 168 2.20 -16.95 20.45
C SER A 168 1.23 -16.26 21.40
N SER A 169 0.33 -17.04 22.02
CA SER A 169 -0.65 -16.57 22.98
C SER A 169 -0.04 -15.73 24.13
N GLY A 170 -0.77 -14.73 24.59
CA GLY A 170 -0.35 -13.86 25.68
C GLY A 170 0.58 -12.71 25.26
N THR A 171 0.71 -12.42 23.97
CA THR A 171 1.51 -11.33 23.44
C THR A 171 0.64 -10.27 22.70
N PRO A 172 1.10 -9.01 22.56
CA PRO A 172 0.32 -7.96 21.89
C PRO A 172 -0.07 -8.25 20.45
N ASN A 173 0.68 -9.12 19.75
CA ASN A 173 0.48 -9.49 18.35
C ASN A 173 -0.14 -10.88 18.19
N GLU A 174 -0.95 -11.29 19.13
CA GLU A 174 -1.69 -12.54 19.11
C GLU A 174 -2.78 -12.54 18.01
N ALA A 175 -3.06 -13.69 17.43
CA ALA A 175 -4.08 -13.81 16.40
C ALA A 175 -5.47 -13.42 16.97
N PRO A 176 -6.23 -12.51 16.32
CA PRO A 176 -7.54 -12.05 16.84
C PRO A 176 -8.54 -13.18 17.08
N TRP A 177 -8.46 -14.28 16.33
CA TRP A 177 -9.30 -15.47 16.48
C TRP A 177 -9.06 -16.19 17.80
N TYR A 178 -7.82 -16.17 18.32
CA TYR A 178 -7.48 -16.81 19.58
C TYR A 178 -8.21 -16.14 20.73
N ASN A 179 -8.20 -14.81 20.80
CA ASN A 179 -8.89 -14.04 21.85
C ASN A 179 -10.42 -14.10 21.77
N GLY A 180 -10.99 -14.60 20.66
CA GLY A 180 -12.44 -14.74 20.49
C GLY A 180 -12.99 -16.11 20.93
N PHE A 181 -12.11 -17.08 21.22
CA PHE A 181 -12.48 -18.45 21.59
C PHE A 181 -12.03 -18.89 22.99
N TYR A 182 -11.27 -18.08 23.68
CA TYR A 182 -10.78 -18.28 25.03
C TYR A 182 -10.97 -16.97 25.83
#